data_b5619f87d9cd55e57d686cf1d61acbc4
#
_entry.id   b5619f87d9cd55e57d686cf1d61acbc4
#
_cell.length_a   1.000
_cell.length_b   1.000
_cell.length_c   1.000
_cell.angle_alpha   90.00
_cell.angle_beta   90.00
_cell.angle_gamma   90.00
#
_symmetry.space_group_name_H-M   'P 1'
#
loop_
_entity.id
_entity.type
_entity.pdbx_description
1 polymer ?
#
loop_
_entity_poly.entity_id
_entity_poly.type
_entity_poly.pdbx_seq_one_letter_code
_entity_poly.pdbx_strand_id
1 'polypeptide(L)'
;EADPDTYLLCTNKEYVTNLVFFTYMKQLTGKTIFDADSKVFNYTEEDIQNCLDLVKSLYDNNVCAPASYSSAYSNDDLQSDPNWIAGKYVCTFAHISTLNVMTAANEGATYGTGYLPLLDGAKDNGWACNCPQVLAVTSTCKAPEAAMKFLDYFFNSDDAESTLACVRSVPPTEKAREICEKD
;
A
#
# COMPACT_ATOMS: atom_id res chain seq x y z
N GLU A 1 -6.58 -3.47 31.19
CA GLU A 1 -7.73 -3.33 30.26
C GLU A 1 -7.22 -2.58 29.04
N ALA A 2 -7.53 -3.07 27.85
CA ALA A 2 -7.16 -2.37 26.62
C ALA A 2 -7.98 -1.05 26.54
N ASP A 3 -7.32 0.03 26.09
CA ASP A 3 -8.01 1.29 25.81
C ASP A 3 -9.09 1.01 24.74
N PRO A 4 -10.37 1.30 25.01
CA PRO A 4 -11.46 1.02 24.07
C PRO A 4 -11.33 1.76 22.73
N ASP A 5 -10.50 2.79 22.67
CA ASP A 5 -10.21 3.55 21.47
C ASP A 5 -8.95 3.12 20.75
N THR A 6 -8.36 1.97 21.14
CA THR A 6 -7.19 1.40 20.48
C THR A 6 -7.62 0.33 19.48
N TYR A 7 -7.13 0.43 18.26
CA TYR A 7 -7.43 -0.49 17.17
C TYR A 7 -6.16 -1.17 16.65
N LEU A 8 -6.32 -2.35 16.07
CA LEU A 8 -5.18 -3.05 15.48
C LEU A 8 -4.70 -2.35 14.21
N LEU A 9 -5.61 -2.01 13.32
CA LEU A 9 -5.30 -1.60 11.94
C LEU A 9 -5.80 -0.18 11.67
N CYS A 10 -4.86 0.75 11.41
CA CYS A 10 -5.16 2.03 10.82
C CYS A 10 -5.44 1.84 9.34
N THR A 11 -6.66 2.15 8.90
CA THR A 11 -7.10 1.93 7.54
C THR A 11 -8.33 2.79 7.20
N ASN A 12 -8.68 2.82 5.93
CA ASN A 12 -9.93 3.37 5.43
C ASN A 12 -10.62 2.36 4.50
N LYS A 13 -11.76 2.74 3.94
CA LYS A 13 -12.56 1.85 3.08
C LYS A 13 -11.78 1.33 1.86
N GLU A 14 -10.87 2.12 1.29
CA GLU A 14 -10.12 1.73 0.11
C GLU A 14 -9.02 0.72 0.47
N TYR A 15 -8.26 0.98 1.53
CA TYR A 15 -7.23 0.03 1.98
C TYR A 15 -7.83 -1.27 2.52
N VAL A 16 -8.97 -1.21 3.22
CA VAL A 16 -9.71 -2.43 3.61
C VAL A 16 -10.14 -3.21 2.37
N THR A 17 -10.65 -2.52 1.35
CA THR A 17 -11.01 -3.16 0.09
C THR A 17 -9.80 -3.79 -0.58
N ASN A 18 -8.68 -3.07 -0.67
CA ASN A 18 -7.45 -3.59 -1.23
C ASN A 18 -6.92 -4.80 -0.45
N LEU A 19 -6.90 -4.72 0.88
CA LEU A 19 -6.46 -5.82 1.73
C LEU A 19 -7.31 -7.07 1.53
N VAL A 20 -8.64 -6.92 1.47
CA VAL A 20 -9.54 -8.07 1.40
C VAL A 20 -9.65 -8.59 -0.04
N PHE A 21 -10.01 -7.75 -1.00
CA PHE A 21 -10.31 -8.20 -2.36
C PHE A 21 -9.08 -8.54 -3.21
N PHE A 22 -7.94 -7.95 -2.93
CA PHE A 22 -6.72 -8.26 -3.66
C PHE A 22 -5.81 -9.22 -2.90
N THR A 23 -5.54 -8.96 -1.63
CA THR A 23 -4.58 -9.76 -0.86
C THR A 23 -5.21 -11.03 -0.30
N TYR A 24 -6.26 -10.91 0.50
CA TYR A 24 -6.93 -12.05 1.13
C TYR A 24 -7.47 -13.04 0.11
N MET A 25 -8.16 -12.54 -0.91
CA MET A 25 -8.71 -13.39 -1.96
C MET A 25 -7.64 -14.08 -2.79
N LYS A 26 -6.53 -13.42 -3.05
CA LYS A 26 -5.39 -14.05 -3.73
C LYS A 26 -4.78 -15.16 -2.88
N GLN A 27 -4.67 -14.97 -1.57
CA GLN A 27 -4.25 -16.03 -0.66
C GLN A 27 -5.24 -17.22 -0.69
N LEU A 28 -6.54 -16.93 -0.63
CA LEU A 28 -7.59 -17.95 -0.58
C LEU A 28 -7.72 -18.74 -1.88
N THR A 29 -7.71 -18.06 -3.02
CA THR A 29 -8.03 -18.65 -4.33
C THR A 29 -6.81 -18.95 -5.20
N GLY A 30 -5.67 -18.27 -4.97
CA GLY A 30 -4.52 -18.25 -5.88
C GLY A 30 -4.76 -17.44 -7.16
N LYS A 31 -5.86 -16.69 -7.25
CA LYS A 31 -6.29 -15.98 -8.46
C LYS A 31 -6.27 -14.48 -8.24
N THR A 32 -6.08 -13.74 -9.31
CA THR A 32 -6.35 -12.30 -9.36
C THR A 32 -7.82 -12.05 -9.68
N ILE A 33 -8.32 -10.86 -9.35
CA ILE A 33 -9.73 -10.48 -9.56
C ILE A 33 -10.15 -10.60 -11.04
N PHE A 34 -9.23 -10.24 -11.94
CA PHE A 34 -9.40 -10.40 -13.38
C PHE A 34 -8.26 -11.23 -13.95
N ASP A 35 -8.60 -12.08 -14.88
CA ASP A 35 -7.63 -12.70 -15.76
C ASP A 35 -7.23 -11.69 -16.85
N ALA A 36 -5.92 -11.38 -16.94
CA ALA A 36 -5.42 -10.36 -17.85
C ALA A 36 -5.59 -10.74 -19.34
N ASP A 37 -5.48 -12.03 -19.63
CA ASP A 37 -5.53 -12.54 -21.00
C ASP A 37 -6.96 -12.75 -21.47
N SER A 38 -7.79 -13.42 -20.68
CA SER A 38 -9.18 -13.72 -21.00
C SER A 38 -10.14 -12.57 -20.71
N LYS A 39 -9.74 -11.59 -19.90
CA LYS A 39 -10.57 -10.47 -19.40
C LYS A 39 -11.81 -10.95 -18.64
N VAL A 40 -11.72 -12.11 -18.02
CA VAL A 40 -12.79 -12.72 -17.23
C VAL A 40 -12.64 -12.35 -15.77
N PHE A 41 -13.76 -12.09 -15.11
CA PHE A 41 -13.84 -11.95 -13.67
C PHE A 41 -13.71 -13.32 -13.00
N ASN A 42 -12.73 -13.50 -12.12
CA ASN A 42 -12.32 -14.81 -11.61
C ASN A 42 -13.00 -15.23 -10.31
N TYR A 43 -13.68 -14.31 -9.62
CA TYR A 43 -14.30 -14.62 -8.34
C TYR A 43 -15.76 -15.04 -8.51
N THR A 44 -16.15 -16.03 -7.73
CA THR A 44 -17.53 -16.51 -7.64
C THR A 44 -18.34 -15.61 -6.68
N GLU A 45 -19.66 -15.81 -6.66
CA GLU A 45 -20.54 -15.15 -5.68
C GLU A 45 -20.13 -15.52 -4.24
N GLU A 46 -19.77 -16.79 -3.99
CA GLU A 46 -19.25 -17.26 -2.70
C GLU A 46 -17.95 -16.57 -2.32
N ASP A 47 -17.02 -16.39 -3.26
CA ASP A 47 -15.78 -15.66 -3.02
C ASP A 47 -16.05 -14.21 -2.60
N ILE A 48 -16.99 -13.53 -3.25
CA ILE A 48 -17.40 -12.17 -2.89
C ILE A 48 -18.08 -12.14 -1.52
N GLN A 49 -18.93 -13.10 -1.21
CA GLN A 49 -19.54 -13.20 0.11
C GLN A 49 -18.48 -13.37 1.20
N ASN A 50 -17.49 -14.22 1.00
CA ASN A 50 -16.36 -14.40 1.92
C ASN A 50 -15.59 -13.08 2.16
N CYS A 51 -15.40 -12.28 1.12
CA CYS A 51 -14.81 -10.94 1.26
C CYS A 51 -15.65 -10.03 2.15
N LEU A 52 -16.95 -9.97 1.90
CA LEU A 52 -17.87 -9.13 2.67
C LEU A 52 -17.95 -9.56 4.14
N ASP A 53 -17.97 -10.85 4.40
CA ASP A 53 -17.98 -11.41 5.74
C ASP A 53 -16.67 -11.08 6.48
N LEU A 54 -15.53 -11.15 5.80
CA LEU A 54 -14.26 -10.74 6.38
C LEU A 54 -14.25 -9.23 6.68
N VAL A 55 -14.64 -8.38 5.74
CA VAL A 55 -14.73 -6.92 5.98
C VAL A 55 -15.61 -6.64 7.19
N LYS A 56 -16.79 -7.28 7.25
CA LYS A 56 -17.68 -7.14 8.39
C LYS A 56 -17.00 -7.56 9.70
N SER A 57 -16.29 -8.68 9.70
CA SER A 57 -15.61 -9.19 10.89
C SER A 57 -14.50 -8.25 11.39
N LEU A 58 -13.79 -7.56 10.49
CA LEU A 58 -12.76 -6.59 10.87
C LEU A 58 -13.35 -5.42 11.68
N TYR A 59 -14.54 -4.96 11.30
CA TYR A 59 -15.24 -3.90 12.03
C TYR A 59 -15.92 -4.41 13.31
N ASP A 60 -16.61 -5.55 13.25
CA ASP A 60 -17.33 -6.12 14.39
C ASP A 60 -16.39 -6.50 15.56
N ASN A 61 -15.15 -6.86 15.24
CA ASN A 61 -14.13 -7.22 16.23
C ASN A 61 -13.19 -6.06 16.61
N ASN A 62 -13.53 -4.83 16.23
CA ASN A 62 -12.71 -3.64 16.48
C ASN A 62 -11.26 -3.75 15.99
N VAL A 63 -11.01 -4.50 14.92
CA VAL A 63 -9.71 -4.54 14.26
C VAL A 63 -9.43 -3.19 13.58
N CYS A 64 -10.46 -2.60 12.98
CA CYS A 64 -10.45 -1.28 12.35
C CYS A 64 -11.35 -0.32 13.13
N ALA A 65 -11.02 0.96 13.13
CA ALA A 65 -11.93 2.00 13.61
C ALA A 65 -13.23 1.99 12.79
N PRO A 66 -14.37 2.42 13.37
CA PRO A 66 -15.66 2.41 12.67
C PRO A 66 -15.57 3.07 11.28
N ALA A 67 -16.22 2.48 10.29
CA ALA A 67 -16.19 2.98 8.91
C ALA A 67 -16.66 4.45 8.80
N SER A 68 -17.60 4.87 9.65
CA SER A 68 -18.06 6.27 9.73
C SER A 68 -16.95 7.22 10.17
N TYR A 69 -16.04 6.76 11.03
CA TYR A 69 -14.88 7.54 11.47
C TYR A 69 -13.80 7.55 10.36
N SER A 70 -13.39 6.37 9.92
CA SER A 70 -12.28 6.21 8.97
C SER A 70 -12.60 6.77 7.57
N SER A 71 -13.88 6.94 7.21
CA SER A 71 -14.29 7.55 5.95
C SER A 71 -13.96 9.04 5.83
N ALA A 72 -13.59 9.70 6.93
CA ALA A 72 -13.13 11.09 6.91
C ALA A 72 -11.69 11.22 6.33
N TYR A 73 -10.93 10.12 6.28
CA TYR A 73 -9.54 10.11 5.83
C TYR A 73 -9.42 9.36 4.52
N SER A 74 -8.83 10.00 3.50
CA SER A 74 -8.49 9.38 2.24
C SER A 74 -7.18 8.58 2.37
N ASN A 75 -6.81 7.82 1.33
CA ASN A 75 -5.55 7.08 1.32
C ASN A 75 -4.31 7.97 1.42
N ASP A 76 -4.41 9.16 0.87
CA ASP A 76 -3.33 10.13 0.88
C ASP A 76 -3.30 10.97 2.17
N ASP A 77 -4.20 10.69 3.13
CA ASP A 77 -4.40 11.52 4.31
C ASP A 77 -4.54 10.72 5.62
N LEU A 78 -4.23 9.42 5.61
CA LEU A 78 -4.26 8.56 6.81
C LEU A 78 -3.31 9.05 7.91
N GLN A 79 -2.20 9.70 7.55
CA GLN A 79 -1.27 10.32 8.49
C GLN A 79 -1.91 11.45 9.30
N SER A 80 -3.01 12.02 8.83
CA SER A 80 -3.76 13.07 9.54
C SER A 80 -4.76 12.52 10.57
N ASP A 81 -4.93 11.20 10.64
CA ASP A 81 -5.81 10.57 11.62
C ASP A 81 -5.29 10.85 13.05
N PRO A 82 -6.08 11.55 13.91
CA PRO A 82 -5.66 11.84 15.28
C PRO A 82 -5.34 10.60 16.11
N ASN A 83 -5.97 9.47 15.84
CA ASN A 83 -5.68 8.22 16.54
C ASN A 83 -4.35 7.61 16.07
N TRP A 84 -3.95 7.80 14.80
CA TRP A 84 -2.61 7.45 14.33
C TRP A 84 -1.55 8.31 15.02
N ILE A 85 -1.75 9.63 15.01
CA ILE A 85 -0.84 10.60 15.64
C ILE A 85 -0.69 10.32 17.14
N ALA A 86 -1.78 9.93 17.80
CA ALA A 86 -1.80 9.59 19.22
C ALA A 86 -1.27 8.18 19.55
N GLY A 87 -0.84 7.39 18.54
CA GLY A 87 -0.34 6.03 18.75
C GLY A 87 -1.40 5.01 19.16
N LYS A 88 -2.67 5.23 18.81
CA LYS A 88 -3.78 4.34 19.14
C LYS A 88 -3.99 3.19 18.14
N TYR A 89 -3.13 3.06 17.15
CA TYR A 89 -3.10 1.95 16.20
C TYR A 89 -1.82 1.14 16.35
N VAL A 90 -1.94 -0.16 16.18
CA VAL A 90 -0.78 -1.07 16.24
C VAL A 90 -0.05 -1.13 14.91
N CYS A 91 -0.79 -1.11 13.80
CA CYS A 91 -0.21 -1.20 12.46
C CYS A 91 -1.06 -0.47 11.41
N THR A 92 -0.51 -0.36 10.23
CA THR A 92 -1.23 0.08 9.02
C THR A 92 -0.91 -0.83 7.86
N PHE A 93 -1.87 -0.96 6.94
CA PHE A 93 -1.67 -1.55 5.61
C PHE A 93 -1.84 -0.43 4.59
N ALA A 94 -0.76 -0.03 3.96
CA ALA A 94 -0.73 1.11 3.06
C ALA A 94 0.27 0.89 1.92
N HIS A 95 0.25 1.77 0.94
CA HIS A 95 1.28 1.77 -0.10
C HIS A 95 2.63 2.19 0.48
N ILE A 96 3.70 1.59 -0.04
CA ILE A 96 5.07 1.91 0.40
C ILE A 96 5.42 3.40 0.21
N SER A 97 4.78 4.06 -0.76
CA SER A 97 4.95 5.50 -1.00
C SER A 97 4.42 6.40 0.14
N THR A 98 3.58 5.87 1.03
CA THR A 98 3.04 6.62 2.17
C THR A 98 3.81 6.37 3.47
N LEU A 99 4.80 5.48 3.45
CA LEU A 99 5.54 5.10 4.66
C LEU A 99 6.14 6.32 5.37
N ASN A 100 6.87 7.17 4.66
CA ASN A 100 7.57 8.31 5.24
C ASN A 100 6.59 9.31 5.90
N VAL A 101 5.46 9.59 5.27
CA VAL A 101 4.47 10.52 5.83
C VAL A 101 3.74 9.92 7.03
N MET A 102 3.50 8.61 7.03
CA MET A 102 2.90 7.91 8.16
C MET A 102 3.83 7.88 9.38
N THR A 103 5.11 7.59 9.17
CA THR A 103 6.11 7.56 10.26
C THR A 103 6.40 8.96 10.79
N ALA A 104 6.49 9.98 9.94
CA ALA A 104 6.69 11.36 10.35
C ALA A 104 5.51 11.93 11.15
N ALA A 105 4.30 11.43 10.95
CA ALA A 105 3.12 11.90 11.68
C ALA A 105 3.14 11.54 13.18
N ASN A 106 3.90 10.53 13.57
CA ASN A 106 4.11 10.15 14.97
C ASN A 106 5.60 9.81 15.20
N GLU A 107 6.44 10.81 15.26
CA GLU A 107 7.89 10.70 15.41
C GLU A 107 8.34 10.03 16.74
N GLY A 108 7.46 10.00 17.73
CA GLY A 108 7.74 9.36 19.02
C GLY A 108 7.64 7.83 19.00
N ALA A 109 7.14 7.24 17.93
CA ALA A 109 6.97 5.79 17.80
C ALA A 109 8.16 5.15 17.07
N THR A 110 8.41 3.89 17.41
CA THR A 110 9.36 3.04 16.67
C THR A 110 8.57 2.16 15.71
N TYR A 111 8.97 2.17 14.45
CA TYR A 111 8.29 1.46 13.38
C TYR A 111 9.10 0.27 12.88
N GLY A 112 8.42 -0.77 12.49
CA GLY A 112 8.97 -1.92 11.79
C GLY A 112 8.09 -2.32 10.64
N THR A 113 8.67 -2.97 9.65
CA THR A 113 7.92 -3.59 8.55
C THR A 113 7.72 -5.07 8.84
N GLY A 114 6.54 -5.58 8.52
CA GLY A 114 6.18 -6.98 8.69
C GLY A 114 5.68 -7.61 7.40
N TYR A 115 5.68 -8.92 7.37
CA TYR A 115 4.99 -9.66 6.32
C TYR A 115 3.48 -9.65 6.57
N LEU A 116 2.71 -9.72 5.49
CA LEU A 116 1.28 -9.97 5.58
C LEU A 116 1.04 -11.31 6.27
N PRO A 117 0.10 -11.39 7.22
CA PRO A 117 -0.33 -12.66 7.76
C PRO A 117 -0.82 -13.59 6.66
N LEU A 118 -0.39 -14.84 6.70
CA LEU A 118 -0.82 -15.84 5.75
C LEU A 118 -1.98 -16.66 6.34
N LEU A 119 -2.97 -16.92 5.51
CA LEU A 119 -4.02 -17.87 5.83
C LEU A 119 -3.45 -19.30 5.92
N ASP A 120 -4.02 -20.11 6.79
CA ASP A 120 -3.75 -21.55 6.79
C ASP A 120 -4.14 -22.14 5.43
N GLY A 121 -3.18 -22.78 4.75
CA GLY A 121 -3.38 -23.31 3.42
C GLY A 121 -3.43 -22.27 2.31
N ALA A 122 -2.86 -21.08 2.53
CA ALA A 122 -2.77 -20.03 1.52
C ALA A 122 -2.17 -20.55 0.20
N LYS A 123 -2.81 -20.23 -0.91
CA LYS A 123 -2.39 -20.63 -2.26
C LYS A 123 -1.41 -19.65 -2.89
N ASP A 124 -1.30 -18.46 -2.33
CA ASP A 124 -0.41 -17.38 -2.75
C ASP A 124 -0.05 -16.53 -1.52
N ASN A 125 0.99 -15.74 -1.57
CA ASN A 125 1.36 -14.83 -0.49
C ASN A 125 0.45 -13.59 -0.40
N GLY A 126 -0.38 -13.36 -1.41
CA GLY A 126 -1.32 -12.24 -1.47
C GLY A 126 -0.71 -10.89 -1.85
N TRP A 127 0.60 -10.80 -2.02
CA TRP A 127 1.21 -9.55 -2.44
C TRP A 127 0.75 -9.16 -3.84
N ALA A 128 0.37 -7.89 -3.99
CA ALA A 128 0.10 -7.27 -5.27
C ALA A 128 1.14 -6.17 -5.50
N CYS A 129 1.79 -6.22 -6.64
CA CYS A 129 2.64 -5.14 -7.11
C CYS A 129 2.06 -4.64 -8.42
N ASN A 130 1.88 -3.34 -8.53
CA ASN A 130 1.53 -2.70 -9.77
C ASN A 130 2.50 -1.54 -10.03
N CYS A 131 2.49 -1.04 -11.25
CA CYS A 131 3.20 0.18 -11.61
C CYS A 131 2.16 1.28 -11.87
N PRO A 132 1.64 1.92 -10.81
CA PRO A 132 0.50 2.84 -10.94
C PRO A 132 0.87 4.16 -11.60
N GLN A 133 2.15 4.48 -11.63
CA GLN A 133 2.65 5.73 -12.18
C GLN A 133 3.76 5.47 -13.17
N VAL A 134 3.64 6.06 -14.35
CA VAL A 134 4.65 5.99 -15.41
C VAL A 134 4.93 7.39 -15.95
N LEU A 135 6.17 7.64 -16.33
CA LEU A 135 6.54 8.81 -17.09
C LEU A 135 6.65 8.41 -18.57
N ALA A 136 6.01 9.17 -19.43
CA ALA A 136 5.98 8.90 -20.86
C ALA A 136 6.35 10.14 -21.66
N VAL A 137 7.13 9.95 -22.71
CA VAL A 137 7.39 11.00 -23.72
C VAL A 137 6.26 10.96 -24.74
N THR A 138 5.51 12.04 -24.88
CA THR A 138 4.38 12.11 -25.81
C THR A 138 4.85 12.15 -27.26
N SER A 139 4.03 11.65 -28.19
CA SER A 139 4.31 11.70 -29.63
C SER A 139 4.41 13.14 -30.20
N THR A 140 3.88 14.11 -29.46
CA THR A 140 3.95 15.55 -29.84
C THR A 140 5.15 16.28 -29.23
N CYS A 141 6.00 15.59 -28.48
CA CYS A 141 7.19 16.18 -27.87
C CYS A 141 8.11 16.80 -28.95
N LYS A 142 8.53 18.04 -28.74
CA LYS A 142 9.41 18.77 -29.69
C LYS A 142 10.88 18.42 -29.49
N ALA A 143 11.26 17.83 -28.38
CA ALA A 143 12.62 17.47 -28.04
C ALA A 143 12.68 16.06 -27.39
N PRO A 144 12.28 15.00 -28.09
CA PRO A 144 12.17 13.66 -27.51
C PRO A 144 13.49 13.11 -26.97
N GLU A 145 14.61 13.40 -27.65
CA GLU A 145 15.94 12.99 -27.19
C GLU A 145 16.34 13.65 -25.86
N ALA A 146 16.02 14.92 -25.68
CA ALA A 146 16.27 15.63 -24.42
C ALA A 146 15.38 15.09 -23.30
N ALA A 147 14.11 14.81 -23.60
CA ALA A 147 13.19 14.19 -22.65
C ALA A 147 13.66 12.80 -22.22
N MET A 148 14.13 11.97 -23.15
CA MET A 148 14.68 10.65 -22.83
C MET A 148 15.95 10.73 -21.99
N LYS A 149 16.86 11.69 -22.28
CA LYS A 149 18.04 11.93 -21.45
C LYS A 149 17.69 12.37 -20.03
N PHE A 150 16.64 13.19 -19.89
CA PHE A 150 16.15 13.58 -18.56
C PHE A 150 15.60 12.38 -17.80
N LEU A 151 14.80 11.51 -18.43
CA LEU A 151 14.27 10.30 -17.80
C LEU A 151 15.39 9.33 -17.42
N ASP A 152 16.37 9.17 -18.29
CA ASP A 152 17.53 8.31 -18.00
C ASP A 152 18.33 8.85 -16.80
N TYR A 153 18.61 10.16 -16.77
CA TYR A 153 19.23 10.81 -15.62
C TYR A 153 18.40 10.59 -14.34
N PHE A 154 17.09 10.86 -14.41
CA PHE A 154 16.18 10.80 -13.27
C PHE A 154 16.11 9.40 -12.64
N PHE A 155 16.12 8.33 -13.45
CA PHE A 155 15.95 6.96 -12.97
C PHE A 155 17.25 6.17 -12.81
N ASN A 156 18.37 6.61 -13.40
CA ASN A 156 19.58 5.82 -13.47
C ASN A 156 20.85 6.55 -13.02
N SER A 157 20.75 7.85 -12.70
CA SER A 157 21.91 8.64 -12.26
C SER A 157 22.08 8.55 -10.74
N ASP A 158 23.31 8.27 -10.29
CA ASP A 158 23.67 8.25 -8.86
C ASP A 158 23.39 9.58 -8.17
N ASP A 159 23.58 10.68 -8.88
CA ASP A 159 23.36 12.03 -8.37
C ASP A 159 21.86 12.30 -8.14
N ALA A 160 21.01 11.92 -9.11
CA ALA A 160 19.57 11.99 -8.95
C ALA A 160 19.08 11.07 -7.84
N GLU A 161 19.54 9.84 -7.79
CA GLU A 161 19.15 8.86 -6.79
C GLU A 161 19.62 9.26 -5.37
N SER A 162 20.81 9.83 -5.24
CA SER A 162 21.30 10.37 -3.94
C SER A 162 20.44 11.53 -3.43
N THR A 163 19.82 12.28 -4.34
CA THR A 163 18.97 13.42 -3.98
C THR A 163 17.52 13.00 -3.66
N LEU A 164 17.00 11.99 -4.37
CA LEU A 164 15.59 11.64 -4.38
C LEU A 164 15.29 10.34 -3.62
N ALA A 165 16.29 9.48 -3.47
CA ALA A 165 16.16 8.05 -3.19
C ALA A 165 15.08 7.67 -2.19
N CYS A 166 15.13 8.14 -0.96
CA CYS A 166 14.22 7.70 0.10
C CYS A 166 13.02 8.62 0.32
N VAL A 167 12.94 9.75 -0.39
CA VAL A 167 11.92 10.77 -0.13
C VAL A 167 10.50 10.31 -0.52
N ARG A 168 10.38 9.47 -1.53
CA ARG A 168 9.06 9.11 -2.09
C ARG A 168 8.68 7.65 -1.95
N SER A 169 9.64 6.73 -1.97
CA SER A 169 9.39 5.29 -1.90
C SER A 169 10.71 4.52 -1.94
N VAL A 170 10.64 3.20 -1.84
CA VAL A 170 11.77 2.33 -2.19
C VAL A 170 12.01 2.43 -3.70
N PRO A 171 13.22 2.82 -4.13
CA PRO A 171 13.50 3.03 -5.53
C PRO A 171 13.51 1.73 -6.33
N PRO A 172 13.24 1.79 -7.66
CA PRO A 172 13.10 0.59 -8.49
C PRO A 172 14.42 -0.10 -8.80
N THR A 173 15.55 0.64 -8.82
CA THR A 173 16.85 0.08 -9.15
C THR A 173 17.57 -0.45 -7.91
N GLU A 174 18.39 -1.51 -8.08
CA GLU A 174 19.18 -2.08 -7.00
C GLU A 174 20.16 -1.05 -6.42
N LYS A 175 20.83 -0.32 -7.30
CA LYS A 175 21.79 0.71 -6.93
C LYS A 175 21.17 1.85 -6.12
N ALA A 176 19.97 2.30 -6.49
CA ALA A 176 19.25 3.30 -5.74
C ALA A 176 18.82 2.80 -4.36
N ARG A 177 18.46 1.53 -4.23
CA ARG A 177 18.18 0.91 -2.93
C ARG A 177 19.42 0.86 -2.04
N GLU A 178 20.60 0.53 -2.61
CA GLU A 178 21.88 0.56 -1.88
C GLU A 178 22.26 1.98 -1.39
N ILE A 179 21.83 3.02 -2.10
CA ILE A 179 22.01 4.42 -1.65
C ILE A 179 21.08 4.68 -0.46
N CYS A 180 19.82 4.28 -0.55
CA CYS A 180 18.85 4.43 0.55
C CYS A 180 19.25 3.70 1.83
N GLU A 181 19.93 2.57 1.75
CA GLU A 181 20.35 1.79 2.92
C GLU A 181 21.49 2.46 3.72
N LYS A 182 22.09 3.51 3.17
CA LYS A 182 23.22 4.22 3.78
C LYS A 182 22.81 5.52 4.50
N ASP A 183 21.61 5.98 4.26
CA ASP A 183 21.00 7.15 4.92
C ASP A 183 20.17 6.73 6.13
#